data_b4dd040f350ebddf67084e8730e711d1
#
_entry.id   b4dd040f350ebddf67084e8730e711d1
#
_cell.length_a   1.000
_cell.length_b   1.000
_cell.length_c   1.000
_cell.angle_alpha   90.00
_cell.angle_beta   90.00
_cell.angle_gamma   90.00
#
_symmetry.space_group_name_H-M   'P 1'
#
loop_
_entity.id
_entity.type
_entity.pdbx_description
1 polymer ?
#
loop_
_entity_poly.entity_id
_entity_poly.type
_entity_poly.pdbx_seq_one_letter_code
_entity_poly.pdbx_strand_id
1 'polypeptide(L)'
;MQNKWEALRGSIGFYVTLAVCLLVAGISGYFLLVNREEPSAEVETPVMDTATEAPAPVVEVVEEPEVIEVISPASKVTEITSMPEVPVDNTPVTAEAPRIIVSPLKGEVLTAFSVDQLVYNPTLEDWRIHDGLDISAEEGTSVLAASSGTVLSVEDDALMGTTVTLEHDGGYQTTYASLQAAPAVEVGDSVSAGQIIGAVGTAPAEAARGPHLHFSVEKDGDAVDPEEYLNQ
;
A
#
# COMPACT_ATOMS: atom_id res chain seq x y z
N MET A 1 -1.39 58.81 -36.89
CA MET A 1 -0.24 58.68 -35.96
C MET A 1 -0.47 57.66 -34.82
N GLN A 2 -1.52 56.82 -34.89
CA GLN A 2 -1.88 55.87 -33.80
C GLN A 2 -1.22 54.51 -33.84
N ASN A 3 -0.69 54.07 -34.96
CA ASN A 3 -0.23 52.68 -35.13
C ASN A 3 1.19 52.35 -34.65
N LYS A 4 1.99 53.35 -34.29
CA LYS A 4 3.36 53.10 -33.77
C LYS A 4 3.45 52.77 -32.29
N TRP A 5 2.44 53.15 -31.52
CA TRP A 5 2.43 52.88 -30.07
C TRP A 5 1.97 51.48 -29.72
N GLU A 6 1.14 50.83 -30.51
CA GLU A 6 0.72 49.44 -30.30
C GLU A 6 1.82 48.44 -30.62
N ALA A 7 2.63 48.68 -31.66
CA ALA A 7 3.78 47.86 -32.01
C ALA A 7 4.88 47.90 -30.92
N LEU A 8 5.07 49.06 -30.25
CA LEU A 8 6.03 49.16 -29.16
C LEU A 8 5.57 48.43 -27.85
N ARG A 9 4.26 48.43 -27.59
CA ARG A 9 3.74 47.71 -26.40
C ARG A 9 3.87 46.21 -26.53
N GLY A 10 3.70 45.65 -27.72
CA GLY A 10 3.90 44.21 -27.98
C GLY A 10 5.36 43.79 -27.84
N SER A 11 6.31 44.62 -28.28
CA SER A 11 7.74 44.32 -28.19
C SER A 11 8.27 44.42 -26.75
N ILE A 12 7.82 45.39 -25.97
CA ILE A 12 8.22 45.55 -24.58
C ILE A 12 7.74 44.36 -23.74
N GLY A 13 6.50 43.90 -23.93
CA GLY A 13 5.96 42.70 -23.27
C GLY A 13 6.81 41.45 -23.58
N PHE A 14 7.18 41.27 -24.83
CA PHE A 14 8.04 40.15 -25.26
C PHE A 14 9.43 40.21 -24.59
N TYR A 15 10.08 41.37 -24.55
CA TYR A 15 11.40 41.49 -23.90
C TYR A 15 11.35 41.36 -22.39
N VAL A 16 10.26 41.75 -21.72
CA VAL A 16 10.07 41.55 -20.29
C VAL A 16 9.91 40.05 -19.98
N THR A 17 9.09 39.33 -20.74
CA THR A 17 8.95 37.88 -20.55
C THR A 17 10.24 37.12 -20.85
N LEU A 18 10.97 37.50 -21.88
CA LEU A 18 12.27 36.91 -22.20
C LEU A 18 13.29 37.14 -21.07
N ALA A 19 13.34 38.35 -20.52
CA ALA A 19 14.26 38.68 -19.40
C ALA A 19 13.92 37.89 -18.15
N VAL A 20 12.64 37.70 -17.81
CA VAL A 20 12.19 36.88 -16.68
C VAL A 20 12.56 35.40 -16.89
N CYS A 21 12.36 34.86 -18.09
CA CYS A 21 12.76 33.48 -18.41
C CYS A 21 14.27 33.26 -18.25
N LEU A 22 15.08 34.22 -18.70
CA LEU A 22 16.55 34.13 -18.57
C LEU A 22 17.01 34.25 -17.11
N LEU A 23 16.33 35.06 -16.30
CA LEU A 23 16.59 35.17 -14.86
C LEU A 23 16.26 33.86 -14.14
N VAL A 24 15.12 33.25 -14.42
CA VAL A 24 14.71 31.96 -13.83
C VAL A 24 15.67 30.85 -14.23
N ALA A 25 16.05 30.77 -15.53
CA ALA A 25 17.03 29.80 -16.01
C ALA A 25 18.44 30.01 -15.38
N GLY A 26 18.84 31.25 -15.18
CA GLY A 26 20.14 31.60 -14.54
C GLY A 26 20.14 31.20 -13.05
N ILE A 27 19.05 31.43 -12.32
CA ILE A 27 18.91 31.04 -10.90
C ILE A 27 18.92 29.51 -10.76
N SER A 28 18.17 28.82 -11.61
CA SER A 28 18.13 27.35 -11.62
C SER A 28 19.49 26.74 -11.94
N GLY A 29 20.21 27.30 -12.93
CA GLY A 29 21.57 26.86 -13.28
C GLY A 29 22.59 27.12 -12.16
N TYR A 30 22.46 28.26 -11.48
CA TYR A 30 23.33 28.59 -10.33
C TYR A 30 23.09 27.60 -9.16
N PHE A 31 21.82 27.27 -8.88
CA PHE A 31 21.48 26.33 -7.81
C PHE A 31 22.00 24.91 -8.08
N LEU A 32 21.96 24.44 -9.33
CA LEU A 32 22.52 23.14 -9.74
C LEU A 32 24.07 23.12 -9.68
N LEU A 33 24.75 24.27 -9.84
CA LEU A 33 26.23 24.36 -9.76
C LEU A 33 26.72 24.48 -8.31
N VAL A 34 25.92 25.16 -7.45
CA VAL A 34 26.36 25.42 -6.06
C VAL A 34 26.01 24.25 -5.13
N ASN A 35 24.89 23.54 -5.40
CA ASN A 35 24.47 22.36 -4.63
C ASN A 35 24.99 21.02 -5.19
N ARG A 36 26.04 21.05 -5.98
CA ARG A 36 26.74 19.83 -6.37
C ARG A 36 27.57 19.36 -5.16
N GLU A 37 26.93 18.63 -4.24
CA GLU A 37 27.62 17.89 -3.20
C GLU A 37 28.58 16.89 -3.87
N GLU A 38 29.87 17.03 -3.59
CA GLU A 38 30.84 16.02 -3.98
C GLU A 38 30.54 14.71 -3.24
N PRO A 39 30.67 13.56 -3.91
CA PRO A 39 30.48 12.28 -3.22
C PRO A 39 31.57 12.15 -2.17
N SER A 40 31.16 12.13 -0.92
CA SER A 40 32.00 11.97 0.26
C SER A 40 32.84 10.70 0.14
N ALA A 41 34.11 10.87 0.36
CA ALA A 41 35.15 9.85 0.32
C ALA A 41 34.82 8.62 1.18
N GLU A 42 35.26 7.50 0.64
CA GLU A 42 35.64 6.23 1.25
C GLU A 42 35.79 6.29 2.78
N VAL A 43 34.91 5.61 3.49
CA VAL A 43 35.19 5.21 4.87
C VAL A 43 36.03 3.94 4.80
N GLU A 44 37.31 4.08 5.04
CA GLU A 44 38.21 2.97 5.33
C GLU A 44 37.70 2.22 6.56
N THR A 45 37.35 0.95 6.38
CA THR A 45 37.08 0.01 7.48
C THR A 45 38.44 -0.37 8.10
N PRO A 46 38.60 -0.26 9.42
CA PRO A 46 39.80 -0.81 10.07
C PRO A 46 39.66 -2.34 10.08
N VAL A 47 40.57 -3.00 9.41
CA VAL A 47 40.82 -4.45 9.52
C VAL A 47 41.32 -4.73 10.93
N MET A 48 40.50 -5.38 11.75
CA MET A 48 40.93 -5.92 13.02
C MET A 48 41.16 -7.43 12.88
N ASP A 49 42.41 -7.77 12.69
CA ASP A 49 42.95 -9.12 12.72
C ASP A 49 42.93 -9.61 14.16
N THR A 50 42.12 -10.62 14.47
CA THR A 50 42.34 -11.49 15.62
C THR A 50 41.74 -12.85 15.35
N ALA A 51 42.54 -13.79 14.96
CA ALA A 51 42.26 -15.20 14.96
C ALA A 51 41.96 -15.68 16.38
N THR A 52 40.80 -16.28 16.56
CA THR A 52 40.56 -17.20 17.68
C THR A 52 39.72 -18.37 17.16
N GLU A 53 40.41 -19.47 17.12
CA GLU A 53 39.95 -20.82 16.84
C GLU A 53 38.82 -21.22 17.80
N ALA A 54 37.67 -21.60 17.27
CA ALA A 54 36.57 -22.22 18.03
C ALA A 54 36.33 -23.63 17.49
N PRO A 55 36.16 -24.62 18.36
CA PRO A 55 36.07 -26.03 17.97
C PRO A 55 34.72 -26.36 17.33
N ALA A 56 34.76 -27.23 16.32
CA ALA A 56 33.61 -27.78 15.61
C ALA A 56 32.66 -28.51 16.55
N PRO A 57 31.33 -28.35 16.41
CA PRO A 57 30.38 -29.25 17.05
C PRO A 57 30.26 -30.55 16.26
N VAL A 58 30.34 -31.65 17.01
CA VAL A 58 30.15 -33.04 16.61
C VAL A 58 28.75 -33.20 16.02
N VAL A 59 28.68 -33.77 14.81
CA VAL A 59 27.43 -34.22 14.18
C VAL A 59 27.01 -35.51 14.84
N GLU A 60 25.97 -35.48 15.66
CA GLU A 60 25.28 -36.66 16.17
C GLU A 60 24.28 -37.12 15.11
N VAL A 61 24.54 -38.32 14.57
CA VAL A 61 23.67 -39.02 13.65
C VAL A 61 22.46 -39.53 14.40
N VAL A 62 21.28 -38.95 14.14
CA VAL A 62 19.99 -39.48 14.61
C VAL A 62 19.46 -40.44 13.55
N GLU A 63 19.23 -41.67 14.00
CA GLU A 63 18.68 -42.82 13.27
C GLU A 63 17.32 -42.48 12.62
N GLU A 64 17.14 -43.03 11.43
CA GLU A 64 15.94 -43.11 10.63
C GLU A 64 14.84 -43.92 11.36
N PRO A 65 13.59 -43.40 11.50
CA PRO A 65 12.52 -44.23 12.02
C PRO A 65 11.90 -45.11 10.95
N GLU A 66 11.84 -46.36 11.27
CA GLU A 66 11.25 -47.54 10.66
C GLU A 66 9.90 -47.29 9.97
N VAL A 67 9.76 -47.80 8.74
CA VAL A 67 8.55 -47.85 7.95
C VAL A 67 7.52 -48.76 8.63
N ILE A 68 6.43 -48.22 9.10
CA ILE A 68 5.29 -49.01 9.59
C ILE A 68 4.42 -49.38 8.39
N GLU A 69 4.40 -50.65 8.09
CA GLU A 69 3.56 -51.33 7.11
C GLU A 69 2.09 -51.22 7.53
N VAL A 70 1.26 -50.46 6.80
CA VAL A 70 -0.17 -50.36 7.05
C VAL A 70 -0.88 -51.54 6.40
N ILE A 71 -1.31 -52.47 7.20
CA ILE A 71 -2.12 -53.62 6.84
C ILE A 71 -3.53 -53.09 6.48
N SER A 72 -3.93 -53.28 5.22
CA SER A 72 -5.28 -53.03 4.73
C SER A 72 -6.22 -54.18 5.11
N PRO A 73 -7.32 -53.97 5.83
CA PRO A 73 -8.38 -54.94 5.91
C PRO A 73 -9.40 -54.72 4.79
N ALA A 74 -9.53 -55.69 3.91
CA ALA A 74 -10.63 -55.77 2.96
C ALA A 74 -11.97 -55.91 3.70
N SER A 75 -12.80 -54.89 3.63
CA SER A 75 -14.19 -54.97 4.07
C SER A 75 -15.11 -55.19 2.91
N LYS A 76 -15.90 -56.26 3.05
CA LYS A 76 -16.97 -56.72 2.17
C LYS A 76 -17.97 -55.60 1.84
N VAL A 77 -18.21 -55.44 0.55
CA VAL A 77 -19.34 -54.65 0.03
C VAL A 77 -20.63 -55.40 0.38
N THR A 78 -21.42 -54.82 1.22
CA THR A 78 -22.83 -55.24 1.44
C THR A 78 -23.69 -54.39 0.52
N GLU A 79 -24.40 -55.06 -0.36
CA GLU A 79 -25.40 -54.52 -1.26
C GLU A 79 -26.46 -53.74 -0.45
N ILE A 80 -26.55 -52.43 -0.63
CA ILE A 80 -27.60 -51.61 -0.04
C ILE A 80 -28.65 -51.35 -1.11
N THR A 81 -29.82 -51.93 -0.88
CA THR A 81 -31.10 -51.74 -1.52
C THR A 81 -31.36 -50.30 -1.93
N SER A 82 -31.85 -50.11 -3.16
CA SER A 82 -32.29 -48.87 -3.79
C SER A 82 -33.13 -48.00 -2.90
N MET A 83 -32.58 -46.82 -2.53
CA MET A 83 -33.35 -45.70 -2.02
C MET A 83 -33.99 -44.91 -3.20
N PRO A 84 -35.17 -44.34 -3.04
CA PRO A 84 -35.80 -43.53 -4.08
C PRO A 84 -34.95 -42.28 -4.35
N GLU A 85 -34.71 -42.04 -5.63
CA GLU A 85 -33.99 -40.87 -6.16
C GLU A 85 -34.78 -39.59 -5.84
N VAL A 86 -34.35 -38.84 -4.86
CA VAL A 86 -34.81 -37.45 -4.61
C VAL A 86 -34.14 -36.58 -5.69
N PRO A 87 -34.92 -35.77 -6.44
CA PRO A 87 -34.29 -34.85 -7.40
C PRO A 87 -33.37 -33.91 -6.64
N VAL A 88 -32.06 -34.06 -6.85
CA VAL A 88 -31.06 -33.12 -6.36
C VAL A 88 -31.13 -31.92 -7.29
N ASP A 89 -31.61 -30.79 -6.76
CA ASP A 89 -31.53 -29.50 -7.43
C ASP A 89 -30.05 -29.14 -7.52
N ASN A 90 -29.47 -29.36 -8.71
CA ASN A 90 -28.09 -29.06 -9.02
C ASN A 90 -27.89 -27.59 -9.40
N THR A 91 -28.70 -26.66 -8.93
CA THR A 91 -28.34 -25.25 -8.99
C THR A 91 -27.08 -25.06 -8.16
N PRO A 92 -25.95 -24.57 -8.74
CA PRO A 92 -24.79 -24.25 -7.95
C PRO A 92 -25.17 -23.10 -7.02
N VAL A 93 -25.47 -23.43 -5.76
CA VAL A 93 -25.47 -22.43 -4.70
C VAL A 93 -24.02 -22.07 -4.52
N THR A 94 -23.58 -21.01 -5.21
CA THR A 94 -22.31 -20.34 -4.91
C THR A 94 -22.53 -19.66 -3.56
N ALA A 95 -22.41 -20.45 -2.48
CA ALA A 95 -22.28 -19.86 -1.15
C ALA A 95 -20.94 -19.09 -1.16
N GLU A 96 -21.00 -17.77 -1.25
CA GLU A 96 -19.85 -16.94 -0.99
C GLU A 96 -19.26 -17.38 0.36
N ALA A 97 -17.98 -17.77 0.35
CA ALA A 97 -17.30 -18.14 1.58
C ALA A 97 -17.35 -16.93 2.54
N PRO A 98 -17.55 -17.14 3.84
CA PRO A 98 -17.61 -16.02 4.79
C PRO A 98 -16.30 -15.23 4.70
N ARG A 99 -16.41 -13.94 4.36
CA ARG A 99 -15.28 -13.03 4.26
C ARG A 99 -14.84 -12.67 5.68
N ILE A 100 -13.55 -12.88 5.97
CA ILE A 100 -12.95 -12.41 7.21
C ILE A 100 -12.46 -10.98 6.97
N ILE A 101 -13.00 -10.03 7.73
CA ILE A 101 -12.63 -8.62 7.68
C ILE A 101 -12.03 -8.25 9.03
N VAL A 102 -10.88 -7.58 9.01
CA VAL A 102 -10.16 -7.10 10.19
C VAL A 102 -9.81 -5.62 10.03
N SER A 103 -9.72 -4.88 11.13
CA SER A 103 -9.24 -3.51 11.08
C SER A 103 -7.77 -3.48 10.64
N PRO A 104 -7.42 -2.68 9.60
CA PRO A 104 -6.06 -2.60 9.09
C PRO A 104 -5.09 -1.96 10.08
N LEU A 105 -5.60 -1.11 10.97
CA LEU A 105 -4.85 -0.39 11.99
C LEU A 105 -5.75 -0.10 13.18
N LYS A 106 -5.17 -0.04 14.38
CA LYS A 106 -5.84 0.42 15.60
C LYS A 106 -5.36 1.82 15.93
N GLY A 107 -6.26 2.78 15.94
CA GLY A 107 -5.95 4.18 16.22
C GLY A 107 -7.20 5.04 16.34
N GLU A 108 -7.01 6.33 16.57
CA GLU A 108 -8.07 7.32 16.54
C GLU A 108 -8.35 7.74 15.10
N VAL A 109 -9.63 7.92 14.75
CA VAL A 109 -10.03 8.45 13.44
C VAL A 109 -9.75 9.96 13.42
N LEU A 110 -8.85 10.37 12.53
CA LEU A 110 -8.51 11.78 12.30
C LEU A 110 -9.50 12.44 11.35
N THR A 111 -9.83 11.73 10.26
CA THR A 111 -10.76 12.19 9.23
C THR A 111 -11.62 11.02 8.81
N ALA A 112 -12.92 11.18 8.88
CA ALA A 112 -13.89 10.20 8.43
C ALA A 112 -14.11 10.30 6.91
N PHE A 113 -14.63 9.22 6.33
CA PHE A 113 -15.11 9.20 4.95
C PHE A 113 -16.18 10.26 4.71
N SER A 114 -16.06 11.03 3.64
CA SER A 114 -16.97 12.12 3.30
C SER A 114 -16.91 12.47 1.82
N VAL A 115 -17.74 11.81 1.02
CA VAL A 115 -17.86 12.07 -0.43
C VAL A 115 -18.97 13.07 -0.75
N ASP A 116 -19.95 13.24 0.15
CA ASP A 116 -21.09 14.15 -0.01
C ASP A 116 -20.83 15.56 0.53
N GLN A 117 -19.85 15.72 1.42
CA GLN A 117 -19.49 16.98 2.06
C GLN A 117 -17.99 17.22 1.94
N LEU A 118 -17.65 18.49 1.73
CA LEU A 118 -16.23 18.87 1.68
C LEU A 118 -15.65 18.97 3.09
N VAL A 119 -14.46 18.40 3.27
CA VAL A 119 -13.63 18.48 4.46
C VAL A 119 -12.46 19.40 4.19
N TYR A 120 -12.10 20.25 5.16
CA TYR A 120 -10.95 21.13 5.04
C TYR A 120 -9.64 20.34 5.18
N ASN A 121 -8.75 20.45 4.19
CA ASN A 121 -7.42 19.90 4.26
C ASN A 121 -6.43 20.98 4.74
N PRO A 122 -5.86 20.85 5.96
CA PRO A 122 -4.99 21.89 6.53
C PRO A 122 -3.60 21.95 5.90
N THR A 123 -3.18 20.88 5.18
CA THR A 123 -1.89 20.85 4.47
C THR A 123 -1.97 21.62 3.16
N LEU A 124 -3.05 21.42 2.41
CA LEU A 124 -3.25 22.01 1.09
C LEU A 124 -4.06 23.32 1.16
N GLU A 125 -4.59 23.65 2.34
CA GLU A 125 -5.40 24.84 2.63
C GLU A 125 -6.64 24.96 1.71
N ASP A 126 -7.26 23.80 1.37
CA ASP A 126 -8.43 23.75 0.50
C ASP A 126 -9.55 22.85 1.05
N TRP A 127 -10.71 22.86 0.38
CA TRP A 127 -11.86 22.03 0.71
C TRP A 127 -12.04 20.96 -0.36
N ARG A 128 -12.06 19.69 0.05
CA ARG A 128 -12.16 18.53 -0.83
C ARG A 128 -13.03 17.42 -0.24
N ILE A 129 -13.46 16.47 -1.06
CA ILE A 129 -14.01 15.22 -0.57
C ILE A 129 -12.89 14.40 0.09
N HIS A 130 -13.26 13.47 0.96
CA HIS A 130 -12.35 12.51 1.58
C HIS A 130 -12.91 11.11 1.35
N ASP A 131 -12.30 10.36 0.44
CA ASP A 131 -12.75 9.06 -0.05
C ASP A 131 -12.22 7.87 0.76
N GLY A 132 -11.63 8.14 1.92
CA GLY A 132 -11.07 7.16 2.83
C GLY A 132 -11.35 7.47 4.30
N LEU A 133 -10.64 6.75 5.15
CA LEU A 133 -10.62 6.88 6.60
C LEU A 133 -9.17 7.10 7.05
N ASP A 134 -8.86 8.24 7.66
CA ASP A 134 -7.53 8.50 8.22
C ASP A 134 -7.47 7.99 9.65
N ILE A 135 -6.57 7.05 9.92
CA ILE A 135 -6.38 6.42 11.24
C ILE A 135 -5.01 6.81 11.79
N SER A 136 -4.99 7.50 12.91
CA SER A 136 -3.76 7.94 13.58
C SER A 136 -2.96 6.77 14.12
N ALA A 137 -1.64 6.78 13.93
CA ALA A 137 -0.71 5.88 14.59
C ALA A 137 0.71 6.46 14.58
N GLU A 138 1.60 5.88 15.37
CA GLU A 138 3.01 6.20 15.31
C GLU A 138 3.63 5.70 13.99
N GLU A 139 4.55 6.48 13.44
CA GLU A 139 5.32 6.07 12.27
C GLU A 139 6.01 4.73 12.50
N GLY A 140 5.95 3.82 11.52
CA GLY A 140 6.46 2.47 11.63
C GLY A 140 5.48 1.45 12.25
N THR A 141 4.28 1.86 12.69
CA THR A 141 3.24 0.93 13.14
C THR A 141 2.82 0.01 12.00
N SER A 142 2.75 -1.30 12.25
CA SER A 142 2.36 -2.28 11.21
C SER A 142 0.95 -2.06 10.72
N VAL A 143 0.79 -2.09 9.40
CA VAL A 143 -0.49 -2.03 8.68
C VAL A 143 -0.84 -3.42 8.18
N LEU A 144 -2.09 -3.84 8.40
CA LEU A 144 -2.59 -5.18 8.09
C LEU A 144 -3.53 -5.15 6.88
N ALA A 145 -3.54 -6.22 6.08
CA ALA A 145 -4.57 -6.44 5.08
C ALA A 145 -5.94 -6.59 5.74
N ALA A 146 -6.91 -5.78 5.38
CA ALA A 146 -8.26 -5.82 5.97
C ALA A 146 -9.02 -7.09 5.60
N SER A 147 -8.75 -7.67 4.44
CA SER A 147 -9.33 -8.94 3.97
C SER A 147 -8.29 -9.72 3.17
N SER A 148 -8.55 -11.01 2.94
CA SER A 148 -7.74 -11.82 2.02
C SER A 148 -7.93 -11.34 0.59
N GLY A 149 -6.86 -11.34 -0.21
CA GLY A 149 -6.89 -10.87 -1.59
C GLY A 149 -5.56 -10.99 -2.29
N THR A 150 -5.43 -10.27 -3.40
CA THR A 150 -4.21 -10.19 -4.20
C THR A 150 -3.75 -8.74 -4.30
N VAL A 151 -2.46 -8.50 -4.23
CA VAL A 151 -1.86 -7.16 -4.41
C VAL A 151 -2.01 -6.75 -5.87
N LEU A 152 -2.83 -5.74 -6.11
CA LEU A 152 -3.09 -5.19 -7.45
C LEU A 152 -2.01 -4.20 -7.88
N SER A 153 -1.64 -3.27 -6.98
CA SER A 153 -0.58 -2.29 -7.22
C SER A 153 0.21 -1.96 -5.96
N VAL A 154 1.45 -1.53 -6.18
CA VAL A 154 2.34 -0.91 -5.18
C VAL A 154 2.96 0.29 -5.87
N GLU A 155 2.62 1.48 -5.42
CA GLU A 155 2.98 2.73 -6.07
C GLU A 155 3.58 3.72 -5.06
N ASP A 156 4.44 4.61 -5.55
CA ASP A 156 4.91 5.76 -4.79
C ASP A 156 4.21 7.01 -5.33
N ASP A 157 3.10 7.39 -4.67
CA ASP A 157 2.30 8.54 -5.06
C ASP A 157 2.88 9.83 -4.46
N ALA A 158 2.99 10.88 -5.29
CA ALA A 158 3.60 12.14 -4.89
C ALA A 158 2.79 12.92 -3.81
N LEU A 159 1.50 12.62 -3.65
CA LEU A 159 0.60 13.27 -2.69
C LEU A 159 0.29 12.36 -1.49
N MET A 160 0.06 11.06 -1.76
CA MET A 160 -0.38 10.09 -0.76
C MET A 160 0.76 9.21 -0.21
N GLY A 161 1.98 9.34 -0.76
CA GLY A 161 3.14 8.51 -0.38
C GLY A 161 3.02 7.09 -0.90
N THR A 162 3.75 6.16 -0.29
CA THR A 162 3.69 4.76 -0.71
C THR A 162 2.30 4.19 -0.47
N THR A 163 1.73 3.63 -1.54
CA THR A 163 0.34 3.16 -1.60
C THR A 163 0.31 1.71 -2.07
N VAL A 164 -0.45 0.87 -1.37
CA VAL A 164 -0.72 -0.53 -1.72
C VAL A 164 -2.20 -0.69 -1.96
N THR A 165 -2.59 -1.27 -3.10
CA THR A 165 -3.98 -1.62 -3.41
C THR A 165 -4.14 -3.13 -3.47
N LEU A 166 -5.14 -3.65 -2.79
CA LEU A 166 -5.52 -5.06 -2.79
C LEU A 166 -6.85 -5.25 -3.50
N GLU A 167 -6.94 -6.29 -4.33
CA GLU A 167 -8.20 -6.77 -4.91
C GLU A 167 -8.72 -7.96 -4.09
N HIS A 168 -10.02 -7.97 -3.83
CA HIS A 168 -10.72 -8.98 -3.03
C HIS A 168 -11.87 -9.60 -3.79
N ASP A 169 -12.36 -10.74 -3.31
CA ASP A 169 -13.57 -11.36 -3.83
C ASP A 169 -14.79 -10.42 -3.71
N GLY A 170 -15.72 -10.52 -4.66
CA GLY A 170 -16.98 -9.75 -4.66
C GLY A 170 -16.82 -8.31 -5.15
N GLY A 171 -15.76 -8.01 -5.95
CA GLY A 171 -15.54 -6.71 -6.59
C GLY A 171 -15.05 -5.61 -5.66
N TYR A 172 -14.57 -5.97 -4.46
CA TYR A 172 -13.99 -5.01 -3.53
C TYR A 172 -12.51 -4.77 -3.82
N GLN A 173 -12.08 -3.52 -3.63
CA GLN A 173 -10.68 -3.13 -3.59
C GLN A 173 -10.44 -2.32 -2.32
N THR A 174 -9.30 -2.53 -1.66
CA THR A 174 -8.88 -1.73 -0.51
C THR A 174 -7.53 -1.09 -0.82
N THR A 175 -7.43 0.20 -0.53
CA THR A 175 -6.20 0.97 -0.74
C THR A 175 -5.66 1.46 0.60
N TYR A 176 -4.35 1.29 0.77
CA TYR A 176 -3.58 1.64 1.96
C TYR A 176 -2.53 2.65 1.54
N ALA A 177 -2.72 3.90 1.87
CA ALA A 177 -1.79 4.98 1.55
C ALA A 177 -1.11 5.54 2.81
N SER A 178 -0.21 6.49 2.65
CA SER A 178 0.65 7.01 3.71
C SER A 178 1.58 5.96 4.32
N LEU A 179 1.96 4.93 3.58
CA LEU A 179 2.88 3.90 4.05
C LEU A 179 4.33 4.37 3.96
N GLN A 180 5.20 3.71 4.73
CA GLN A 180 6.64 3.83 4.55
C GLN A 180 7.09 3.23 3.22
N ALA A 181 8.19 3.75 2.68
CA ALA A 181 8.84 3.15 1.51
C ALA A 181 9.17 1.67 1.75
N ALA A 182 9.13 0.87 0.68
CA ALA A 182 9.34 -0.58 0.72
C ALA A 182 8.32 -1.33 1.60
N PRO A 183 7.06 -1.42 1.17
CA PRO A 183 6.05 -2.24 1.83
C PRO A 183 6.46 -3.73 1.87
N ALA A 184 5.80 -4.51 2.72
CA ALA A 184 6.14 -5.92 2.95
C ALA A 184 5.61 -6.87 1.86
N VAL A 185 5.02 -6.35 0.80
CA VAL A 185 4.37 -7.10 -0.29
C VAL A 185 4.74 -6.53 -1.65
N GLU A 186 4.62 -7.37 -2.69
CA GLU A 186 4.86 -7.02 -4.09
C GLU A 186 3.59 -7.27 -4.93
N VAL A 187 3.51 -6.63 -6.10
CA VAL A 187 2.38 -6.80 -7.04
C VAL A 187 2.24 -8.27 -7.44
N GLY A 188 1.04 -8.81 -7.32
CA GLY A 188 0.69 -10.21 -7.59
C GLY A 188 0.78 -11.13 -6.37
N ASP A 189 1.25 -10.67 -5.23
CA ASP A 189 1.25 -11.47 -4.00
C ASP A 189 -0.18 -11.74 -3.52
N SER A 190 -0.42 -12.97 -3.03
CA SER A 190 -1.65 -13.30 -2.31
C SER A 190 -1.46 -13.02 -0.84
N VAL A 191 -2.39 -12.28 -0.24
CA VAL A 191 -2.37 -11.91 1.18
C VAL A 191 -3.58 -12.50 1.91
N SER A 192 -3.39 -12.79 3.19
CA SER A 192 -4.48 -13.20 4.10
C SER A 192 -4.96 -12.01 4.92
N ALA A 193 -6.23 -12.02 5.35
CA ALA A 193 -6.72 -11.04 6.33
C ALA A 193 -5.83 -11.02 7.57
N GLY A 194 -5.40 -9.82 8.00
CA GLY A 194 -4.50 -9.63 9.12
C GLY A 194 -3.01 -9.83 8.81
N GLN A 195 -2.64 -10.13 7.57
CA GLN A 195 -1.23 -10.16 7.16
C GLN A 195 -0.65 -8.75 7.12
N ILE A 196 0.59 -8.57 7.60
CA ILE A 196 1.30 -7.29 7.50
C ILE A 196 1.62 -7.01 6.03
N ILE A 197 1.20 -5.85 5.55
CA ILE A 197 1.43 -5.39 4.17
C ILE A 197 2.38 -4.19 4.09
N GLY A 198 2.56 -3.48 5.20
CA GLY A 198 3.43 -2.31 5.27
C GLY A 198 3.49 -1.74 6.69
N ALA A 199 3.95 -0.53 6.79
CA ALA A 199 4.02 0.23 8.03
C ALA A 199 3.60 1.69 7.79
N VAL A 200 3.01 2.32 8.80
CA VAL A 200 2.58 3.73 8.77
C VAL A 200 3.75 4.65 8.47
N GLY A 201 3.56 5.52 7.52
CA GLY A 201 4.47 6.60 7.14
C GLY A 201 3.76 7.95 7.18
N THR A 202 3.94 8.74 6.12
CA THR A 202 3.34 10.07 5.97
C THR A 202 2.89 10.31 4.53
N ALA A 203 1.79 11.04 4.37
CA ALA A 203 1.33 11.54 3.08
C ALA A 203 1.71 13.02 2.91
N PRO A 204 2.42 13.41 1.84
CA PRO A 204 2.75 14.83 1.59
C PRO A 204 1.52 15.75 1.57
N ALA A 205 0.40 15.29 1.00
CA ALA A 205 -0.84 16.06 0.93
C ALA A 205 -1.58 16.19 2.28
N GLU A 206 -1.17 15.42 3.30
CA GLU A 206 -1.82 15.34 4.62
C GLU A 206 -0.81 15.50 5.76
N ALA A 207 0.38 16.04 5.46
CA ALA A 207 1.48 16.19 6.42
C ALA A 207 1.10 16.96 7.70
N ALA A 208 0.16 17.90 7.64
CA ALA A 208 -0.32 18.64 8.81
C ALA A 208 -1.11 17.78 9.82
N ARG A 209 -1.54 16.56 9.42
CA ARG A 209 -2.24 15.60 10.30
C ARG A 209 -1.28 14.72 11.10
N GLY A 210 0.01 14.71 10.74
CA GLY A 210 1.01 13.80 11.30
C GLY A 210 0.94 12.39 10.69
N PRO A 211 1.68 11.41 11.25
CA PRO A 211 1.67 10.03 10.76
C PRO A 211 0.30 9.38 10.96
N HIS A 212 -0.21 8.75 9.91
CA HIS A 212 -1.50 8.07 9.89
C HIS A 212 -1.56 7.07 8.72
N LEU A 213 -2.54 6.20 8.74
CA LEU A 213 -2.93 5.39 7.59
C LEU A 213 -4.14 6.06 6.93
N HIS A 214 -4.04 6.35 5.63
CA HIS A 214 -5.20 6.63 4.80
C HIS A 214 -5.70 5.29 4.23
N PHE A 215 -6.92 4.89 4.61
CA PHE A 215 -7.54 3.64 4.20
C PHE A 215 -8.81 3.89 3.42
N SER A 216 -8.87 3.47 2.15
CA SER A 216 -10.07 3.60 1.32
C SER A 216 -10.56 2.25 0.81
N VAL A 217 -11.85 2.20 0.49
CA VAL A 217 -12.54 1.01 0.01
C VAL A 217 -13.38 1.38 -1.21
N GLU A 218 -13.27 0.56 -2.25
CA GLU A 218 -14.12 0.63 -3.42
C GLU A 218 -14.86 -0.70 -3.63
N LYS A 219 -16.03 -0.63 -4.22
CA LYS A 219 -16.78 -1.78 -4.70
C LYS A 219 -17.23 -1.53 -6.13
N ASP A 220 -16.81 -2.38 -7.05
CA ASP A 220 -17.12 -2.27 -8.48
C ASP A 220 -16.75 -0.88 -9.07
N GLY A 221 -15.75 -0.19 -8.46
CA GLY A 221 -15.26 1.14 -8.83
C GLY A 221 -15.98 2.32 -8.16
N ASP A 222 -16.95 2.06 -7.28
CA ASP A 222 -17.62 3.09 -6.48
C ASP A 222 -17.03 3.13 -5.06
N ALA A 223 -16.75 4.35 -4.55
CA ALA A 223 -16.25 4.53 -3.19
C ALA A 223 -17.29 4.08 -2.14
N VAL A 224 -16.84 3.31 -1.17
CA VAL A 224 -17.65 2.78 -0.06
C VAL A 224 -17.08 3.28 1.25
N ASP A 225 -17.96 3.60 2.22
CA ASP A 225 -17.54 3.99 3.55
C ASP A 225 -16.72 2.86 4.21
N PRO A 226 -15.42 3.11 4.52
CA PRO A 226 -14.56 2.11 5.14
C PRO A 226 -15.06 1.62 6.50
N GLU A 227 -15.75 2.46 7.29
CA GLU A 227 -16.32 2.04 8.56
C GLU A 227 -17.46 1.02 8.36
N GLU A 228 -18.31 1.23 7.33
CA GLU A 228 -19.36 0.26 6.98
C GLU A 228 -18.73 -1.06 6.49
N TYR A 229 -17.66 -0.99 5.71
CA TYR A 229 -16.95 -2.19 5.24
C TYR A 229 -16.32 -2.98 6.40
N LEU A 230 -15.68 -2.32 7.34
CA LEU A 230 -15.02 -2.96 8.49
C LEU A 230 -16.00 -3.56 9.52
N ASN A 231 -17.28 -3.18 9.48
CA ASN A 231 -18.34 -3.65 10.38
C ASN A 231 -19.25 -4.74 9.78
N GLN A 232 -18.89 -5.32 8.61
CA GLN A 232 -19.67 -6.37 7.94
C GLN A 232 -19.59 -7.75 8.57
#